data_8336787d3d967f93e6a49ddeebec4803
#
_entry.id   8336787d3d967f93e6a49ddeebec4803
#
_cell.length_a   1.000
_cell.length_b   1.000
_cell.length_c   1.000
_cell.angle_alpha   90.00
_cell.angle_beta   90.00
_cell.angle_gamma   90.00
#
_symmetry.space_group_name_H-M   'P 1'
#
loop_
_entity.id
_entity.type
_entity.pdbx_description
1 polymer ?
#
loop_
_entity_poly.entity_id
_entity_poly.type
_entity_poly.pdbx_seq_one_letter_code
_entity_poly.pdbx_strand_id
1 'polypeptide(L)'
;MAGNSFGTLFRLTTFGESHGEALGGIIDGCPPNIHLDFEAIQHELDRRRPGQSAIVTQRKEGDKVRFLSGILDGKTTGTPIGFIIENKNQHSADYAHIAEVYRPSHADYVYQQKYGIRDVRGGGRSSARETVSRVVAGAIAKQVLKGIQINAYVSSVGELTLTKPYTNLNLAIAETNAVRCPDPILAEQMEAYIKTIRKEGDTVGGVVSCVVKGVPVGWGEPVFDKLHAQLGKAMLSINAVKGFEYGSGFAGTTMRGSQHNDLFNPDGTTQTNYSGGIQGGISNGMDIYFRVAFKPVATLMQSQPALDSRGNIVEIQGKGRHDPCVVPRAVPIVEAMTAMVLLDFYLLNKAVETNDNSLLL
;
A
#
# COMPACT_ATOMS: atom_id res chain seq x y z
N MET A 1 7.82 21.23 2.12
CA MET A 1 7.51 20.36 3.29
C MET A 1 8.28 19.06 3.14
N ALA A 2 8.74 18.47 4.25
CA ALA A 2 9.40 17.17 4.22
C ALA A 2 8.37 16.07 3.86
N GLY A 3 8.76 15.09 3.01
CA GLY A 3 7.89 14.04 2.49
C GLY A 3 7.61 12.89 3.48
N ASN A 4 7.53 13.16 4.78
CA ASN A 4 7.30 12.14 5.82
C ASN A 4 5.88 12.18 6.42
N SER A 5 5.02 13.05 5.88
CA SER A 5 3.61 13.17 6.29
C SER A 5 2.70 12.96 5.08
N PHE A 6 1.57 12.27 5.31
CA PHE A 6 0.53 11.98 4.32
C PHE A 6 -0.85 12.25 4.92
N GLY A 7 -1.80 12.74 4.11
CA GLY A 7 -3.15 13.12 4.49
C GLY A 7 -3.29 14.62 4.78
N THR A 8 -4.52 15.11 4.78
CA THR A 8 -4.88 16.51 5.01
C THR A 8 -5.49 16.68 6.40
N LEU A 9 -6.66 16.09 6.66
CA LEU A 9 -7.32 16.06 7.97
C LEU A 9 -6.91 14.83 8.77
N PHE A 10 -7.02 13.62 8.19
CA PHE A 10 -6.46 12.41 8.79
C PHE A 10 -5.02 12.24 8.34
N ARG A 11 -4.10 12.69 9.15
CA ARG A 11 -2.69 12.83 8.77
C ARG A 11 -1.78 11.89 9.55
N LEU A 12 -0.95 11.14 8.80
CA LEU A 12 0.11 10.31 9.36
C LEU A 12 1.47 10.94 9.11
N THR A 13 2.27 11.13 10.16
CA THR A 13 3.71 11.43 10.06
C THR A 13 4.50 10.21 10.54
N THR A 14 5.40 9.66 9.71
CA THR A 14 6.21 8.48 10.06
C THR A 14 7.65 8.83 10.37
N PHE A 15 8.29 8.06 11.25
CA PHE A 15 9.70 8.18 11.64
C PHE A 15 10.34 6.81 11.88
N GLY A 16 11.66 6.81 12.07
CA GLY A 16 12.46 5.61 12.34
C GLY A 16 13.02 4.94 11.08
N GLU A 17 14.12 4.24 11.23
CA GLU A 17 14.86 3.50 10.20
C GLU A 17 14.66 2.00 10.33
N SER A 18 14.83 1.28 9.19
CA SER A 18 14.60 -0.18 9.13
C SER A 18 15.48 -1.01 10.07
N HIS A 19 16.63 -0.48 10.46
CA HIS A 19 17.59 -1.09 11.39
C HIS A 19 17.91 -0.16 12.58
N GLY A 20 17.09 0.87 12.83
CA GLY A 20 17.08 1.62 14.08
C GLY A 20 16.39 0.83 15.21
N GLU A 21 16.26 1.44 16.36
CA GLU A 21 15.61 0.82 17.55
C GLU A 21 14.13 0.51 17.27
N ALA A 22 13.42 1.45 16.65
CA ALA A 22 12.00 1.35 16.34
C ALA A 22 11.63 2.15 15.09
N LEU A 23 10.45 1.82 14.56
CA LEU A 23 9.69 2.65 13.65
C LEU A 23 8.44 3.14 14.37
N GLY A 24 7.89 4.24 13.92
CA GLY A 24 6.67 4.75 14.53
C GLY A 24 5.96 5.77 13.66
N GLY A 25 4.90 6.30 14.22
CA GLY A 25 4.14 7.37 13.60
C GLY A 25 3.33 8.16 14.59
N ILE A 26 2.89 9.30 14.13
CA ILE A 26 1.91 10.14 14.78
C ILE A 26 0.75 10.29 13.82
N ILE A 27 -0.45 9.87 14.27
CA ILE A 27 -1.70 10.07 13.55
C ILE A 27 -2.39 11.26 14.19
N ASP A 28 -2.67 12.28 13.39
CA ASP A 28 -3.41 13.46 13.80
C ASP A 28 -4.74 13.54 13.04
N GLY A 29 -5.77 14.15 13.65
CA GLY A 29 -7.09 14.31 13.05
C GLY A 29 -7.97 13.05 13.08
N CYS A 30 -7.62 12.02 13.85
CA CYS A 30 -8.52 10.90 14.08
C CYS A 30 -9.74 11.37 14.90
N PRO A 31 -10.99 11.11 14.48
CA PRO A 31 -12.18 11.47 15.22
C PRO A 31 -12.16 10.91 16.66
N PRO A 32 -12.68 11.64 17.67
CA PRO A 32 -12.75 11.14 19.03
C PRO A 32 -13.82 10.07 19.21
N ASN A 33 -13.72 9.35 20.34
CA ASN A 33 -14.71 8.36 20.80
C ASN A 33 -14.93 7.16 19.86
N ILE A 34 -13.94 6.83 19.03
CA ILE A 34 -13.91 5.60 18.23
C ILE A 34 -13.35 4.50 19.13
N HIS A 35 -14.13 3.45 19.34
CA HIS A 35 -13.64 2.24 20.02
C HIS A 35 -12.72 1.48 19.07
N LEU A 36 -11.47 1.25 19.49
CA LEU A 36 -10.46 0.55 18.70
C LEU A 36 -10.40 -0.93 19.08
N ASP A 37 -10.54 -1.78 18.08
CA ASP A 37 -10.21 -3.19 18.15
C ASP A 37 -8.71 -3.36 17.87
N PHE A 38 -7.93 -3.56 18.93
CA PHE A 38 -6.47 -3.74 18.86
C PHE A 38 -6.07 -5.06 18.22
N GLU A 39 -6.90 -6.10 18.36
CA GLU A 39 -6.65 -7.39 17.73
C GLU A 39 -6.79 -7.28 16.20
N ALA A 40 -7.80 -6.57 15.73
CA ALA A 40 -7.96 -6.26 14.32
C ALA A 40 -6.79 -5.42 13.78
N ILE A 41 -6.28 -4.44 14.54
CA ILE A 41 -5.09 -3.67 14.14
C ILE A 41 -3.87 -4.60 14.04
N GLN A 42 -3.66 -5.47 15.03
CA GLN A 42 -2.55 -6.42 15.02
C GLN A 42 -2.69 -7.43 13.88
N HIS A 43 -3.90 -7.87 13.55
CA HIS A 43 -4.16 -8.75 12.42
C HIS A 43 -3.73 -8.10 11.10
N GLU A 44 -4.03 -6.83 10.87
CA GLU A 44 -3.56 -6.11 9.67
C GLU A 44 -2.02 -6.05 9.61
N LEU A 45 -1.35 -5.83 10.74
CA LEU A 45 0.11 -5.88 10.83
C LEU A 45 0.64 -7.30 10.55
N ASP A 46 -0.03 -8.33 11.05
CA ASP A 46 0.32 -9.73 10.81
C ASP A 46 0.17 -10.10 9.33
N ARG A 47 -0.83 -9.59 8.63
CA ARG A 47 -0.98 -9.74 7.17
C ARG A 47 0.19 -9.12 6.40
N ARG A 48 0.81 -8.06 6.92
CA ARG A 48 1.93 -7.36 6.28
C ARG A 48 3.29 -7.92 6.66
N ARG A 49 3.48 -8.44 7.86
CA ARG A 49 4.80 -8.83 8.42
C ARG A 49 5.57 -9.81 7.53
N PRO A 50 6.91 -9.86 7.63
CA PRO A 50 7.72 -10.89 6.96
C PRO A 50 7.52 -12.27 7.60
N GLY A 51 7.90 -13.35 6.89
CA GLY A 51 7.92 -14.70 7.45
C GLY A 51 6.56 -15.41 7.50
N GLN A 52 5.58 -14.98 6.73
CA GLN A 52 4.23 -15.55 6.74
C GLN A 52 4.10 -16.85 5.95
N SER A 53 4.94 -17.05 4.94
CA SER A 53 4.87 -18.21 4.04
C SER A 53 6.22 -18.53 3.42
N ALA A 54 6.29 -19.66 2.69
CA ALA A 54 7.50 -20.10 1.99
C ALA A 54 7.91 -19.17 0.82
N ILE A 55 7.01 -18.33 0.32
CA ILE A 55 7.25 -17.44 -0.83
C ILE A 55 7.64 -16.01 -0.43
N VAL A 56 7.74 -15.71 0.85
CA VAL A 56 8.21 -14.42 1.37
C VAL A 56 9.52 -14.57 2.12
N THR A 57 10.16 -13.46 2.49
CA THR A 57 11.37 -13.46 3.31
C THR A 57 11.19 -14.25 4.60
N GLN A 58 12.23 -14.98 5.02
CA GLN A 58 12.25 -15.74 6.26
C GLN A 58 12.57 -14.90 7.52
N ARG A 59 12.70 -13.57 7.36
CA ARG A 59 12.84 -12.68 8.51
C ARG A 59 11.59 -12.81 9.41
N LYS A 60 11.79 -12.91 10.72
CA LYS A 60 10.68 -13.01 11.68
C LYS A 60 10.62 -11.73 12.52
N GLU A 61 9.61 -10.91 12.28
CA GLU A 61 9.29 -9.75 13.10
C GLU A 61 7.89 -9.93 13.69
N GLY A 62 7.71 -9.56 14.95
CA GLY A 62 6.41 -9.63 15.60
C GLY A 62 5.49 -8.47 15.22
N ASP A 63 6.06 -7.38 14.72
CA ASP A 63 5.39 -6.13 14.34
C ASP A 63 4.33 -5.68 15.36
N LYS A 64 4.59 -5.90 16.67
CA LYS A 64 3.67 -5.49 17.73
C LYS A 64 3.69 -3.98 17.88
N VAL A 65 2.51 -3.37 17.72
CA VAL A 65 2.34 -1.94 17.92
C VAL A 65 2.15 -1.63 19.41
N ARG A 66 2.81 -0.56 19.88
CA ARG A 66 2.60 0.01 21.20
C ARG A 66 2.15 1.46 21.04
N PHE A 67 0.93 1.74 21.49
CA PHE A 67 0.37 3.08 21.50
C PHE A 67 0.88 3.85 22.72
N LEU A 68 1.18 5.13 22.54
CA LEU A 68 1.80 5.99 23.54
C LEU A 68 0.88 7.15 23.97
N SER A 69 -0.04 7.55 23.11
CA SER A 69 -0.97 8.67 23.35
C SER A 69 -2.21 8.56 22.47
N GLY A 70 -3.20 9.42 22.71
CA GLY A 70 -4.38 9.58 21.88
C GLY A 70 -5.46 8.52 22.07
N ILE A 71 -5.30 7.64 23.08
CA ILE A 71 -6.25 6.55 23.40
C ILE A 71 -6.48 6.51 24.90
N LEU A 72 -7.73 6.46 25.31
CA LEU A 72 -8.18 6.32 26.70
C LEU A 72 -9.27 5.24 26.74
N ASP A 73 -9.12 4.24 27.61
CA ASP A 73 -10.08 3.13 27.77
C ASP A 73 -10.52 2.49 26.46
N GLY A 74 -9.54 2.26 25.57
CA GLY A 74 -9.77 1.65 24.24
C GLY A 74 -10.42 2.57 23.21
N LYS A 75 -10.61 3.86 23.50
CA LYS A 75 -11.24 4.84 22.60
C LYS A 75 -10.28 5.96 22.23
N THR A 76 -10.39 6.44 21.00
CA THR A 76 -9.66 7.62 20.53
C THR A 76 -10.11 8.87 21.28
N THR A 77 -9.17 9.77 21.59
CA THR A 77 -9.44 11.01 22.32
C THR A 77 -9.63 12.24 21.42
N GLY A 78 -9.36 12.08 20.10
CA GLY A 78 -9.32 13.22 19.18
C GLY A 78 -7.99 14.00 19.21
N THR A 79 -7.06 13.62 20.09
CA THR A 79 -5.70 14.16 20.15
C THR A 79 -4.72 13.24 19.42
N PRO A 80 -3.47 13.67 19.14
CA PRO A 80 -2.54 12.85 18.34
C PRO A 80 -2.30 11.46 18.92
N ILE A 81 -2.48 10.44 18.09
CA ILE A 81 -2.19 9.04 18.41
C ILE A 81 -0.73 8.76 18.07
N GLY A 82 0.13 8.74 19.09
CA GLY A 82 1.52 8.34 18.95
C GLY A 82 1.68 6.83 19.13
N PHE A 83 2.49 6.19 18.27
CA PHE A 83 2.78 4.76 18.36
C PHE A 83 4.18 4.41 17.91
N ILE A 84 4.70 3.27 18.40
CA ILE A 84 5.98 2.70 17.99
C ILE A 84 5.85 1.20 17.75
N ILE A 85 6.76 0.68 16.90
CA ILE A 85 6.97 -0.74 16.61
C ILE A 85 8.46 -1.01 16.70
N GLU A 86 8.89 -1.83 17.67
CA GLU A 86 10.28 -2.16 17.91
C GLU A 86 10.85 -3.07 16.82
N ASN A 87 12.10 -2.83 16.45
CA ASN A 87 12.85 -3.72 15.56
C ASN A 87 13.60 -4.77 16.41
N LYS A 88 13.14 -6.04 16.38
CA LYS A 88 13.71 -7.10 17.23
C LYS A 88 14.64 -8.06 16.51
N ASN A 89 14.57 -8.16 15.20
CA ASN A 89 15.29 -9.16 14.39
C ASN A 89 16.12 -8.51 13.28
N GLN A 90 16.81 -7.43 13.61
CA GLN A 90 17.73 -6.76 12.71
C GLN A 90 19.11 -7.40 12.78
N HIS A 91 19.72 -7.71 11.62
CA HIS A 91 21.09 -8.18 11.50
C HIS A 91 21.89 -7.19 10.68
N SER A 92 22.46 -6.18 11.33
CA SER A 92 23.22 -5.11 10.68
C SER A 92 24.48 -5.63 9.98
N ALA A 93 25.05 -6.74 10.45
CA ALA A 93 26.22 -7.39 9.84
C ALA A 93 25.97 -7.90 8.41
N ASP A 94 24.71 -8.21 8.06
CA ASP A 94 24.35 -8.66 6.71
C ASP A 94 24.60 -7.62 5.62
N TYR A 95 24.81 -6.35 5.98
CA TYR A 95 24.97 -5.22 5.07
C TYR A 95 26.39 -4.62 5.01
N ALA A 96 27.33 -5.14 5.85
CA ALA A 96 28.69 -4.58 5.92
C ALA A 96 29.42 -4.67 4.57
N HIS A 97 29.20 -5.73 3.77
CA HIS A 97 29.82 -5.96 2.47
C HIS A 97 29.35 -4.99 1.36
N ILE A 98 28.26 -4.26 1.59
CA ILE A 98 27.69 -3.31 0.62
C ILE A 98 27.72 -1.87 1.13
N ALA A 99 28.45 -1.59 2.21
CA ALA A 99 28.49 -0.26 2.82
C ALA A 99 28.99 0.82 1.83
N GLU A 100 29.97 0.48 1.00
CA GLU A 100 30.55 1.37 -0.01
C GLU A 100 30.03 1.15 -1.43
N VAL A 101 29.01 0.30 -1.60
CA VAL A 101 28.46 -0.07 -2.93
C VAL A 101 27.01 0.37 -3.04
N TYR A 102 26.62 0.85 -4.21
CA TYR A 102 25.25 1.27 -4.53
C TYR A 102 24.56 0.16 -5.30
N ARG A 103 23.57 -0.47 -4.69
CA ARG A 103 22.79 -1.54 -5.35
C ARG A 103 22.04 -1.00 -6.57
N PRO A 104 22.11 -1.67 -7.72
CA PRO A 104 21.33 -1.29 -8.92
C PRO A 104 19.84 -1.19 -8.59
N SER A 105 19.15 -0.18 -9.12
CA SER A 105 17.72 0.08 -8.93
C SER A 105 17.25 0.23 -7.47
N HIS A 106 18.18 0.31 -6.49
CA HIS A 106 17.89 0.66 -5.09
C HIS A 106 18.09 2.16 -4.86
N ALA A 107 17.58 2.69 -3.75
CA ALA A 107 17.70 4.12 -3.42
C ALA A 107 19.07 4.53 -2.87
N ASP A 108 20.03 3.63 -2.74
CA ASP A 108 21.33 3.86 -2.10
C ASP A 108 22.05 5.09 -2.69
N TYR A 109 22.21 5.14 -4.02
CA TYR A 109 22.91 6.22 -4.71
C TYR A 109 22.20 7.56 -4.52
N VAL A 110 20.89 7.60 -4.78
CA VAL A 110 20.13 8.86 -4.74
C VAL A 110 20.01 9.43 -3.33
N TYR A 111 19.96 8.57 -2.29
CA TYR A 111 20.00 9.02 -0.90
C TYR A 111 21.37 9.59 -0.54
N GLN A 112 22.45 8.92 -0.93
CA GLN A 112 23.81 9.42 -0.72
C GLN A 112 24.03 10.77 -1.40
N GLN A 113 23.61 10.92 -2.65
CA GLN A 113 23.77 12.18 -3.39
C GLN A 113 22.90 13.31 -2.82
N LYS A 114 21.69 13.00 -2.39
CA LYS A 114 20.76 14.03 -1.90
C LYS A 114 21.10 14.52 -0.49
N TYR A 115 21.47 13.60 0.41
CA TYR A 115 21.61 13.92 1.84
C TYR A 115 23.06 13.90 2.31
N GLY A 116 24.03 13.48 1.48
CA GLY A 116 25.44 13.34 1.86
C GLY A 116 25.72 12.17 2.79
N ILE A 117 24.68 11.54 3.33
CA ILE A 117 24.73 10.40 4.26
C ILE A 117 23.56 9.45 3.98
N ARG A 118 23.79 8.16 4.17
CA ARG A 118 22.73 7.13 4.14
C ARG A 118 22.92 6.12 5.25
N ASP A 119 21.85 5.51 5.71
CA ASP A 119 21.94 4.31 6.53
C ASP A 119 22.23 3.09 5.64
N VAL A 120 23.44 2.57 5.73
CA VAL A 120 23.88 1.41 4.94
C VAL A 120 23.21 0.11 5.43
N ARG A 121 22.66 0.11 6.64
CA ARG A 121 21.98 -1.04 7.25
C ARG A 121 20.57 -1.17 6.70
N GLY A 122 20.37 -1.90 5.62
CA GLY A 122 19.06 -2.21 5.05
C GLY A 122 18.32 -1.08 4.33
N GLY A 123 18.94 0.10 4.21
CA GLY A 123 18.40 1.24 3.44
C GLY A 123 17.57 2.25 4.24
N GLY A 124 17.55 2.16 5.58
CA GLY A 124 16.92 3.17 6.45
C GLY A 124 15.46 3.48 6.08
N ARG A 125 15.14 4.76 5.84
CA ARG A 125 13.82 5.24 5.42
C ARG A 125 13.38 4.77 4.03
N SER A 126 14.30 4.38 3.15
CA SER A 126 13.96 3.85 1.81
C SER A 126 13.47 2.40 1.84
N SER A 127 13.62 1.73 2.96
CA SER A 127 13.19 0.34 3.14
C SER A 127 11.67 0.22 3.22
N ALA A 128 11.10 -0.82 2.60
CA ALA A 128 9.68 -1.16 2.74
C ALA A 128 9.26 -1.47 4.20
N ARG A 129 10.20 -1.58 5.13
CA ARG A 129 9.93 -1.72 6.56
C ARG A 129 9.09 -0.55 7.10
N GLU A 130 9.27 0.67 6.59
CA GLU A 130 8.53 1.86 7.02
C GLU A 130 7.01 1.73 6.79
N THR A 131 6.58 0.89 5.84
CA THR A 131 5.16 0.69 5.54
C THR A 131 4.36 0.08 6.71
N VAL A 132 5.03 -0.47 7.72
CA VAL A 132 4.36 -0.95 8.93
C VAL A 132 3.57 0.16 9.63
N SER A 133 4.11 1.38 9.66
CA SER A 133 3.44 2.55 10.24
C SER A 133 2.21 2.97 9.44
N ARG A 134 2.25 2.80 8.11
CA ARG A 134 1.09 3.05 7.24
C ARG A 134 -0.04 2.06 7.51
N VAL A 135 0.30 0.79 7.77
CA VAL A 135 -0.69 -0.25 8.08
C VAL A 135 -1.38 0.02 9.42
N VAL A 136 -0.67 0.52 10.44
CA VAL A 136 -1.30 0.96 11.70
C VAL A 136 -2.35 2.05 11.44
N ALA A 137 -1.98 3.10 10.71
CA ALA A 137 -2.90 4.20 10.42
C ALA A 137 -4.09 3.74 9.56
N GLY A 138 -3.83 2.90 8.54
CA GLY A 138 -4.88 2.33 7.70
C GLY A 138 -5.83 1.41 8.47
N ALA A 139 -5.33 0.61 9.41
CA ALA A 139 -6.15 -0.25 10.27
C ALA A 139 -7.09 0.58 11.17
N ILE A 140 -6.60 1.70 11.71
CA ILE A 140 -7.45 2.65 12.46
C ILE A 140 -8.47 3.30 11.51
N ALA A 141 -8.04 3.73 10.31
CA ALA A 141 -8.93 4.34 9.33
C ALA A 141 -10.06 3.39 8.90
N LYS A 142 -9.78 2.11 8.69
CA LYS A 142 -10.81 1.07 8.40
C LYS A 142 -11.87 1.00 9.51
N GLN A 143 -11.50 1.15 10.77
CA GLN A 143 -12.43 1.09 11.90
C GLN A 143 -13.31 2.34 12.03
N VAL A 144 -12.85 3.48 11.51
CA VAL A 144 -13.67 4.71 11.42
C VAL A 144 -14.65 4.62 10.24
N LEU A 145 -14.22 4.05 9.11
CA LEU A 145 -14.98 3.93 7.86
C LEU A 145 -16.00 2.77 7.91
N LYS A 146 -16.99 2.87 8.81
CA LYS A 146 -18.03 1.85 8.93
C LYS A 146 -18.84 1.69 7.64
N GLY A 147 -19.02 0.45 7.19
CA GLY A 147 -19.77 0.12 5.98
C GLY A 147 -18.96 0.17 4.68
N ILE A 148 -17.75 0.71 4.69
CA ILE A 148 -16.84 0.69 3.54
C ILE A 148 -16.03 -0.60 3.55
N GLN A 149 -16.08 -1.35 2.45
CA GLN A 149 -15.31 -2.58 2.25
C GLN A 149 -14.14 -2.30 1.32
N ILE A 150 -12.92 -2.56 1.77
CA ILE A 150 -11.69 -2.38 0.99
C ILE A 150 -11.04 -3.74 0.85
N ASN A 151 -11.00 -4.27 -0.37
CA ASN A 151 -10.47 -5.59 -0.67
C ASN A 151 -9.40 -5.47 -1.74
N ALA A 152 -8.15 -5.70 -1.37
CA ALA A 152 -7.06 -5.80 -2.33
C ALA A 152 -6.64 -7.27 -2.49
N TYR A 153 -6.13 -7.61 -3.66
CA TYR A 153 -5.69 -8.96 -3.99
C TYR A 153 -4.62 -8.92 -5.09
N VAL A 154 -3.85 -9.99 -5.18
CA VAL A 154 -2.86 -10.15 -6.24
C VAL A 154 -3.58 -10.58 -7.52
N SER A 155 -3.46 -9.77 -8.56
CA SER A 155 -4.02 -10.05 -9.88
C SER A 155 -2.98 -10.44 -10.92
N SER A 156 -1.68 -10.24 -10.65
CA SER A 156 -0.61 -10.70 -11.54
C SER A 156 0.68 -10.97 -10.75
N VAL A 157 1.42 -11.98 -11.15
CA VAL A 157 2.82 -12.26 -10.78
C VAL A 157 3.57 -12.59 -12.05
N GLY A 158 4.51 -11.74 -12.46
CA GLY A 158 5.16 -11.85 -13.76
C GLY A 158 4.13 -11.88 -14.88
N GLU A 159 4.18 -12.92 -15.72
CA GLU A 159 3.27 -13.13 -16.85
C GLU A 159 1.93 -13.79 -16.46
N LEU A 160 1.86 -14.38 -15.28
CA LEU A 160 0.64 -15.02 -14.79
C LEU A 160 -0.37 -13.96 -14.36
N THR A 161 -1.46 -13.82 -15.10
CA THR A 161 -2.43 -12.73 -14.90
C THR A 161 -3.85 -13.27 -14.76
N LEU A 162 -4.57 -12.77 -13.76
CA LEU A 162 -5.98 -13.00 -13.53
C LEU A 162 -6.81 -12.22 -14.57
N THR A 163 -7.54 -12.93 -15.42
CA THR A 163 -8.33 -12.33 -16.50
C THR A 163 -9.80 -12.13 -16.15
N LYS A 164 -10.29 -12.81 -15.10
CA LYS A 164 -11.68 -12.68 -14.65
C LYS A 164 -11.92 -11.30 -14.04
N PRO A 165 -13.03 -10.61 -14.40
CA PRO A 165 -13.39 -9.35 -13.77
C PRO A 165 -13.72 -9.57 -12.28
N TYR A 166 -13.46 -8.57 -11.45
CA TYR A 166 -13.66 -8.66 -10.00
C TYR A 166 -15.12 -8.99 -9.60
N THR A 167 -16.07 -8.60 -10.43
CA THR A 167 -17.50 -8.89 -10.22
C THR A 167 -17.82 -10.38 -10.24
N ASN A 168 -16.97 -11.19 -10.86
CA ASN A 168 -17.11 -12.64 -10.99
C ASN A 168 -16.19 -13.41 -10.03
N LEU A 169 -15.63 -12.73 -9.02
CA LEU A 169 -14.69 -13.30 -8.06
C LEU A 169 -15.26 -13.25 -6.64
N ASN A 170 -15.00 -14.28 -5.87
CA ASN A 170 -15.12 -14.21 -4.41
C ASN A 170 -13.78 -13.72 -3.84
N LEU A 171 -13.69 -12.42 -3.56
CA LEU A 171 -12.44 -11.78 -3.12
C LEU A 171 -11.96 -12.31 -1.75
N ALA A 172 -12.85 -12.86 -0.91
CA ALA A 172 -12.47 -13.43 0.38
C ALA A 172 -11.51 -14.64 0.25
N ILE A 173 -11.52 -15.34 -0.89
CA ILE A 173 -10.60 -16.44 -1.18
C ILE A 173 -9.14 -15.97 -1.20
N ALA A 174 -8.88 -14.71 -1.50
CA ALA A 174 -7.51 -14.17 -1.52
C ALA A 174 -6.78 -14.37 -0.17
N GLU A 175 -7.47 -14.28 0.95
CA GLU A 175 -6.85 -14.46 2.27
C GLU A 175 -6.62 -15.93 2.65
N THR A 176 -7.09 -16.90 1.84
CA THR A 176 -6.93 -18.33 2.12
C THR A 176 -5.65 -18.94 1.54
N ASN A 177 -4.88 -18.17 0.76
CA ASN A 177 -3.65 -18.65 0.14
C ASN A 177 -2.48 -17.67 0.29
N ALA A 178 -1.26 -18.20 0.17
CA ALA A 178 -0.03 -17.44 0.42
C ALA A 178 0.22 -16.30 -0.59
N VAL A 179 -0.32 -16.41 -1.80
CA VAL A 179 -0.17 -15.41 -2.86
C VAL A 179 -1.19 -14.28 -2.71
N ARG A 180 -2.32 -14.54 -2.06
CA ARG A 180 -3.48 -13.64 -1.98
C ARG A 180 -4.14 -13.38 -3.35
N CYS A 181 -4.26 -14.44 -4.16
CA CYS A 181 -5.00 -14.42 -5.41
C CYS A 181 -6.39 -15.05 -5.19
N PRO A 182 -7.50 -14.43 -5.66
CA PRO A 182 -8.86 -14.95 -5.46
C PRO A 182 -9.24 -16.09 -6.42
N ASP A 183 -8.35 -16.52 -7.30
CA ASP A 183 -8.49 -17.74 -8.10
C ASP A 183 -7.52 -18.82 -7.58
N PRO A 184 -8.01 -19.91 -6.95
CA PRO A 184 -7.15 -20.91 -6.33
C PRO A 184 -6.18 -21.59 -7.28
N ILE A 185 -6.61 -21.88 -8.53
CA ILE A 185 -5.78 -22.55 -9.53
C ILE A 185 -4.62 -21.62 -9.94
N LEU A 186 -4.93 -20.37 -10.21
CA LEU A 186 -3.93 -19.37 -10.56
C LEU A 186 -3.00 -19.06 -9.36
N ALA A 187 -3.53 -19.08 -8.12
CA ALA A 187 -2.73 -18.91 -6.92
C ALA A 187 -1.65 -19.99 -6.77
N GLU A 188 -1.98 -21.25 -7.04
CA GLU A 188 -1.01 -22.36 -7.04
C GLU A 188 0.06 -22.19 -8.11
N GLN A 189 -0.32 -21.78 -9.31
CA GLN A 189 0.61 -21.49 -10.41
C GLN A 189 1.56 -20.33 -10.05
N MET A 190 1.03 -19.24 -9.51
CA MET A 190 1.82 -18.09 -9.07
C MET A 190 2.78 -18.48 -7.94
N GLU A 191 2.33 -19.30 -6.98
CA GLU A 191 3.17 -19.76 -5.88
C GLU A 191 4.33 -20.64 -6.40
N ALA A 192 4.05 -21.56 -7.32
CA ALA A 192 5.07 -22.38 -7.96
C ALA A 192 6.08 -21.53 -8.74
N TYR A 193 5.61 -20.53 -9.46
CA TYR A 193 6.45 -19.60 -10.22
C TYR A 193 7.36 -18.79 -9.31
N ILE A 194 6.85 -18.22 -8.21
CA ILE A 194 7.67 -17.49 -7.23
C ILE A 194 8.76 -18.39 -6.61
N LYS A 195 8.41 -19.65 -6.33
CA LYS A 195 9.39 -20.63 -5.81
C LYS A 195 10.50 -20.94 -6.81
N THR A 196 10.19 -21.00 -8.11
CA THR A 196 11.17 -21.19 -9.18
C THR A 196 12.10 -19.99 -9.28
N ILE A 197 11.58 -18.77 -9.39
CA ILE A 197 12.36 -17.52 -9.42
C ILE A 197 13.28 -17.42 -8.19
N ARG A 198 12.77 -17.77 -7.01
CA ARG A 198 13.61 -17.82 -5.79
C ARG A 198 14.78 -18.79 -5.89
N LYS A 199 14.58 -19.99 -6.47
CA LYS A 199 15.66 -20.97 -6.67
C LYS A 199 16.73 -20.49 -7.64
N GLU A 200 16.32 -19.68 -8.63
CA GLU A 200 17.21 -19.04 -9.60
C GLU A 200 17.98 -17.86 -9.00
N GLY A 201 17.66 -17.45 -7.78
CA GLY A 201 18.27 -16.29 -7.12
C GLY A 201 17.79 -14.95 -7.67
N ASP A 202 16.66 -14.94 -8.38
CA ASP A 202 16.06 -13.78 -9.02
C ASP A 202 14.80 -13.29 -8.27
N THR A 203 14.17 -12.24 -8.81
CA THR A 203 12.96 -11.64 -8.25
C THR A 203 11.95 -11.34 -9.35
N VAL A 204 10.68 -11.30 -8.99
CA VAL A 204 9.59 -11.01 -9.91
C VAL A 204 8.65 -9.94 -9.32
N GLY A 205 8.13 -9.10 -10.19
CA GLY A 205 7.09 -8.12 -9.87
C GLY A 205 5.69 -8.67 -10.11
N GLY A 206 4.71 -7.80 -10.05
CA GLY A 206 3.32 -8.15 -10.31
C GLY A 206 2.37 -6.99 -10.08
N VAL A 207 1.08 -7.28 -9.99
CA VAL A 207 0.01 -6.29 -9.85
C VAL A 207 -0.88 -6.63 -8.67
N VAL A 208 -1.18 -5.64 -7.86
CA VAL A 208 -2.25 -5.68 -6.85
C VAL A 208 -3.45 -4.92 -7.40
N SER A 209 -4.60 -5.58 -7.44
CA SER A 209 -5.90 -4.94 -7.69
C SER A 209 -6.59 -4.64 -6.37
N CYS A 210 -7.33 -3.54 -6.32
CA CYS A 210 -8.12 -3.15 -5.17
C CYS A 210 -9.54 -2.78 -5.62
N VAL A 211 -10.52 -3.26 -4.85
CA VAL A 211 -11.94 -2.93 -5.03
C VAL A 211 -12.48 -2.37 -3.71
N VAL A 212 -13.11 -1.22 -3.80
CA VAL A 212 -13.76 -0.56 -2.66
C VAL A 212 -15.26 -0.51 -2.91
N LYS A 213 -16.05 -0.97 -1.94
CA LYS A 213 -17.51 -0.95 -1.99
C LYS A 213 -18.09 -0.09 -0.88
N GLY A 214 -19.26 0.49 -1.15
CA GLY A 214 -20.03 1.23 -0.16
C GLY A 214 -19.63 2.70 -0.01
N VAL A 215 -18.74 3.23 -0.87
CA VAL A 215 -18.42 4.67 -0.86
C VAL A 215 -19.62 5.42 -1.45
N PRO A 216 -20.25 6.37 -0.69
CA PRO A 216 -21.37 7.13 -1.19
C PRO A 216 -20.93 8.11 -2.30
N VAL A 217 -21.90 8.68 -2.99
CA VAL A 217 -21.66 9.82 -3.89
C VAL A 217 -21.13 11.00 -3.08
N GLY A 218 -20.13 11.73 -3.59
CA GLY A 218 -19.71 13.02 -3.04
C GLY A 218 -18.32 13.05 -2.42
N TRP A 219 -17.63 11.93 -2.23
CA TRP A 219 -16.26 11.94 -1.68
C TRP A 219 -15.23 12.24 -2.76
N GLY A 220 -14.43 13.26 -2.54
CA GLY A 220 -13.42 13.75 -3.48
C GLY A 220 -13.61 15.23 -3.77
N GLU A 221 -12.61 15.81 -4.42
CA GLU A 221 -12.59 17.24 -4.75
C GLU A 221 -12.41 17.43 -6.27
N PRO A 222 -12.90 18.54 -6.83
CA PRO A 222 -12.61 18.88 -8.21
C PRO A 222 -11.17 19.38 -8.37
N VAL A 223 -10.74 19.52 -9.59
CA VAL A 223 -9.49 20.07 -10.10
C VAL A 223 -8.25 19.30 -9.65
N PHE A 224 -7.61 19.61 -8.53
CA PHE A 224 -6.29 19.06 -8.17
C PHE A 224 -6.37 17.92 -7.16
N ASP A 225 -7.26 18.01 -6.18
CA ASP A 225 -7.37 17.01 -5.10
C ASP A 225 -8.44 15.96 -5.42
N LYS A 226 -8.51 15.54 -6.69
CA LYS A 226 -9.42 14.49 -7.14
C LYS A 226 -9.18 13.19 -6.38
N LEU A 227 -10.24 12.47 -6.04
CA LEU A 227 -10.15 11.19 -5.32
C LEU A 227 -9.15 10.23 -5.98
N HIS A 228 -9.22 10.06 -7.32
CA HIS A 228 -8.27 9.20 -8.02
C HIS A 228 -6.83 9.75 -8.04
N ALA A 229 -6.64 11.08 -7.99
CA ALA A 229 -5.32 11.69 -7.91
C ALA A 229 -4.68 11.43 -6.53
N GLN A 230 -5.46 11.53 -5.44
CA GLN A 230 -4.98 11.22 -4.10
C GLN A 230 -4.76 9.71 -3.91
N LEU A 231 -5.61 8.84 -4.49
CA LEU A 231 -5.35 7.40 -4.55
C LEU A 231 -4.05 7.11 -5.31
N GLY A 232 -3.84 7.72 -6.48
CA GLY A 232 -2.61 7.59 -7.25
C GLY A 232 -1.37 8.04 -6.47
N LYS A 233 -1.43 9.21 -5.81
CA LYS A 233 -0.37 9.69 -4.92
C LYS A 233 -0.06 8.71 -3.79
N ALA A 234 -1.11 8.17 -3.16
CA ALA A 234 -0.98 7.18 -2.09
C ALA A 234 -0.27 5.92 -2.60
N MET A 235 -0.73 5.34 -3.70
CA MET A 235 -0.20 4.11 -4.29
C MET A 235 1.23 4.30 -4.80
N LEU A 236 1.52 5.37 -5.55
CA LEU A 236 2.85 5.69 -6.06
C LEU A 236 3.87 6.00 -4.96
N SER A 237 3.42 6.31 -3.75
CA SER A 237 4.29 6.47 -2.56
C SER A 237 4.74 5.15 -1.95
N ILE A 238 4.13 4.02 -2.32
CA ILE A 238 4.51 2.69 -1.82
C ILE A 238 5.81 2.24 -2.50
N ASN A 239 6.72 1.65 -1.74
CA ASN A 239 7.98 1.14 -2.26
C ASN A 239 7.75 0.14 -3.41
N ALA A 240 8.60 0.20 -4.42
CA ALA A 240 8.56 -0.62 -5.64
C ALA A 240 7.39 -0.36 -6.60
N VAL A 241 6.44 0.50 -6.30
CA VAL A 241 5.37 0.86 -7.23
C VAL A 241 5.92 1.61 -8.44
N LYS A 242 5.41 1.26 -9.63
CA LYS A 242 5.78 1.83 -10.93
C LYS A 242 4.58 2.31 -11.75
N GLY A 243 3.38 1.90 -11.39
CA GLY A 243 2.17 2.29 -12.11
C GLY A 243 0.93 2.23 -11.24
N PHE A 244 -0.02 3.07 -11.60
CA PHE A 244 -1.36 3.12 -11.03
C PHE A 244 -2.34 3.40 -12.17
N GLU A 245 -3.43 2.66 -12.22
CA GLU A 245 -4.57 2.95 -13.08
C GLU A 245 -5.88 2.62 -12.38
N TYR A 246 -6.94 3.34 -12.68
CA TYR A 246 -8.27 3.13 -12.11
C TYR A 246 -9.32 3.04 -13.22
N GLY A 247 -10.44 2.39 -12.91
CA GLY A 247 -11.48 2.17 -13.89
C GLY A 247 -10.96 1.40 -15.10
N SER A 248 -11.34 1.83 -16.30
CA SER A 248 -10.86 1.27 -17.57
C SER A 248 -9.36 1.48 -17.81
N GLY A 249 -8.73 2.44 -17.12
CA GLY A 249 -7.29 2.71 -17.22
C GLY A 249 -6.83 2.89 -18.66
N PHE A 250 -5.67 2.31 -19.00
CA PHE A 250 -5.13 2.39 -20.36
C PHE A 250 -6.01 1.70 -21.40
N ALA A 251 -6.78 0.66 -21.03
CA ALA A 251 -7.69 -0.03 -21.97
C ALA A 251 -8.78 0.89 -22.51
N GLY A 252 -9.22 1.89 -21.72
CA GLY A 252 -10.20 2.88 -22.14
C GLY A 252 -9.75 3.73 -23.34
N THR A 253 -8.43 3.87 -23.58
CA THR A 253 -7.89 4.67 -24.69
C THR A 253 -8.18 4.07 -26.08
N THR A 254 -8.48 2.78 -26.15
CA THR A 254 -8.85 2.07 -27.39
C THR A 254 -10.36 2.02 -27.63
N MET A 255 -11.17 2.49 -26.67
CA MET A 255 -12.62 2.50 -26.75
C MET A 255 -13.12 3.81 -27.42
N ARG A 256 -14.25 3.70 -28.10
CA ARG A 256 -14.99 4.89 -28.56
C ARG A 256 -15.79 5.47 -27.38
N GLY A 257 -16.01 6.81 -27.38
CA GLY A 257 -16.79 7.47 -26.31
C GLY A 257 -18.15 6.84 -26.07
N SER A 258 -18.87 6.47 -27.15
CA SER A 258 -20.17 5.78 -27.06
C SER A 258 -20.12 4.39 -26.40
N GLN A 259 -18.95 3.76 -26.37
CA GLN A 259 -18.72 2.47 -25.71
C GLN A 259 -18.25 2.66 -24.27
N HIS A 260 -17.50 3.73 -24.00
CA HIS A 260 -16.89 4.03 -22.70
C HIS A 260 -17.86 4.72 -21.73
N ASN A 261 -18.87 5.44 -22.24
CA ASN A 261 -19.81 6.18 -21.40
C ASN A 261 -20.61 5.21 -20.51
N ASP A 262 -20.54 5.44 -19.21
CA ASP A 262 -21.33 4.74 -18.20
C ASP A 262 -22.75 5.34 -18.19
N LEU A 263 -23.70 4.67 -18.89
CA LEU A 263 -25.08 5.13 -19.00
C LEU A 263 -25.80 4.97 -17.67
N PHE A 264 -26.61 5.97 -17.29
CA PHE A 264 -27.35 5.94 -16.04
C PHE A 264 -28.52 4.95 -16.04
N ASN A 265 -28.75 4.36 -14.89
CA ASN A 265 -30.02 3.74 -14.51
C ASN A 265 -30.95 4.78 -13.84
N PRO A 266 -32.27 4.51 -13.75
CA PRO A 266 -33.21 5.43 -13.10
C PRO A 266 -32.92 5.73 -11.63
N ASP A 267 -32.18 4.88 -10.95
CA ASP A 267 -31.79 5.02 -9.53
C ASP A 267 -30.49 5.79 -9.33
N GLY A 268 -29.90 6.33 -10.40
CA GLY A 268 -28.65 7.08 -10.37
C GLY A 268 -27.38 6.23 -10.41
N THR A 269 -27.50 4.90 -10.37
CA THR A 269 -26.38 3.99 -10.65
C THR A 269 -26.06 3.96 -12.14
N THR A 270 -24.98 3.28 -12.53
CA THR A 270 -24.61 3.19 -13.95
C THR A 270 -24.64 1.73 -14.43
N GLN A 271 -24.94 1.51 -15.73
CA GLN A 271 -25.01 0.19 -16.37
C GLN A 271 -23.63 -0.46 -16.48
N THR A 272 -22.60 0.34 -16.67
CA THR A 272 -21.18 -0.05 -16.68
C THR A 272 -20.42 0.79 -15.67
N ASN A 273 -19.17 0.50 -15.44
CA ASN A 273 -18.34 1.25 -14.48
C ASN A 273 -16.93 1.46 -15.03
N TYR A 274 -16.82 1.93 -16.27
CA TYR A 274 -15.53 2.27 -16.88
C TYR A 274 -14.83 3.43 -16.18
N SER A 275 -15.62 4.35 -15.59
CA SER A 275 -15.13 5.45 -14.76
C SER A 275 -14.49 4.97 -13.43
N GLY A 276 -14.66 3.70 -13.06
CA GLY A 276 -14.06 3.16 -11.84
C GLY A 276 -14.58 3.77 -10.55
N GLY A 277 -15.87 4.11 -10.50
CA GLY A 277 -16.54 4.68 -9.32
C GLY A 277 -16.24 6.17 -9.07
N ILE A 278 -15.54 6.86 -9.99
CA ILE A 278 -15.10 8.25 -9.80
C ILE A 278 -15.35 9.04 -11.09
N GLN A 279 -16.15 10.09 -10.99
CA GLN A 279 -16.45 11.03 -12.08
C GLN A 279 -16.10 12.46 -11.65
N GLY A 280 -15.45 13.22 -12.52
CA GLY A 280 -15.01 14.59 -12.20
C GLY A 280 -14.00 14.71 -11.03
N GLY A 281 -13.55 13.60 -10.46
CA GLY A 281 -12.71 13.55 -9.26
C GLY A 281 -13.45 13.17 -7.98
N ILE A 282 -14.76 12.94 -8.07
CA ILE A 282 -15.69 12.69 -6.96
C ILE A 282 -16.29 11.30 -7.12
N SER A 283 -16.50 10.59 -6.01
CA SER A 283 -17.16 9.27 -6.02
C SER A 283 -18.59 9.36 -6.51
N ASN A 284 -19.01 8.40 -7.33
CA ASN A 284 -20.34 8.37 -7.96
C ASN A 284 -21.26 7.27 -7.38
N GLY A 285 -20.89 6.63 -6.27
CA GLY A 285 -21.66 5.59 -5.62
C GLY A 285 -21.43 4.18 -6.16
N MET A 286 -20.75 4.03 -7.31
CA MET A 286 -20.33 2.73 -7.85
C MET A 286 -19.07 2.24 -7.16
N ASP A 287 -18.75 0.94 -7.31
CA ASP A 287 -17.50 0.36 -6.80
C ASP A 287 -16.29 1.13 -7.33
N ILE A 288 -15.38 1.53 -6.45
CA ILE A 288 -14.10 2.10 -6.85
C ILE A 288 -13.12 0.94 -7.06
N TYR A 289 -12.53 0.85 -8.24
CA TYR A 289 -11.53 -0.18 -8.51
C TYR A 289 -10.31 0.39 -9.25
N PHE A 290 -9.14 -0.15 -8.89
CA PHE A 290 -7.86 0.28 -9.46
C PHE A 290 -6.81 -0.82 -9.38
N ARG A 291 -5.70 -0.65 -10.09
CA ARG A 291 -4.56 -1.56 -10.14
C ARG A 291 -3.26 -0.84 -9.86
N VAL A 292 -2.35 -1.52 -9.17
CA VAL A 292 -1.04 -0.99 -8.76
C VAL A 292 0.06 -1.95 -9.20
N ALA A 293 0.96 -1.48 -10.06
CA ALA A 293 2.06 -2.27 -10.60
C ALA A 293 3.31 -2.14 -9.73
N PHE A 294 3.88 -3.28 -9.35
CA PHE A 294 5.10 -3.39 -8.55
C PHE A 294 6.23 -3.97 -9.37
N LYS A 295 7.39 -3.28 -9.40
CA LYS A 295 8.59 -3.83 -10.03
C LYS A 295 9.18 -4.99 -9.21
N PRO A 296 10.05 -5.83 -9.81
CA PRO A 296 10.86 -6.79 -9.07
C PRO A 296 11.72 -6.13 -7.99
N VAL A 297 12.06 -6.87 -6.95
CA VAL A 297 12.94 -6.41 -5.87
C VAL A 297 14.35 -6.19 -6.43
N ALA A 298 14.98 -5.10 -6.05
CA ALA A 298 16.30 -4.72 -6.60
C ALA A 298 17.47 -5.59 -6.08
N THR A 299 17.32 -6.25 -4.94
CA THR A 299 18.37 -7.08 -4.36
C THR A 299 18.25 -8.50 -4.87
N LEU A 300 19.17 -8.90 -5.75
CA LEU A 300 19.26 -10.23 -6.34
C LEU A 300 20.28 -11.09 -5.58
N MET A 301 20.05 -12.41 -5.55
CA MET A 301 21.01 -13.40 -5.07
C MET A 301 22.01 -13.82 -6.16
N GLN A 302 21.85 -13.29 -7.39
CA GLN A 302 22.79 -13.40 -8.50
C GLN A 302 23.83 -12.28 -8.44
N SER A 303 25.04 -12.54 -8.98
CA SER A 303 26.05 -11.49 -9.17
C SER A 303 25.61 -10.50 -10.25
N GLN A 304 25.83 -9.22 -10.00
CA GLN A 304 25.53 -8.16 -10.95
C GLN A 304 26.52 -6.99 -10.78
N PRO A 305 26.81 -6.23 -11.86
CA PRO A 305 27.65 -5.04 -11.77
C PRO A 305 26.95 -3.94 -10.96
N ALA A 306 27.72 -3.25 -10.13
CA ALA A 306 27.25 -2.16 -9.28
C ALA A 306 28.33 -1.06 -9.22
N LEU A 307 27.94 0.14 -8.80
CA LEU A 307 28.84 1.27 -8.64
C LEU A 307 29.32 1.35 -7.18
N ASP A 308 30.62 1.48 -6.95
CA ASP A 308 31.16 1.78 -5.62
C ASP A 308 31.16 3.29 -5.31
N SER A 309 31.51 3.66 -4.08
CA SER A 309 31.59 5.07 -3.64
C SER A 309 32.73 5.86 -4.30
N ARG A 310 33.66 5.18 -4.97
CA ARG A 310 34.83 5.76 -5.68
C ARG A 310 34.58 5.90 -7.18
N GLY A 311 33.41 5.47 -7.68
CA GLY A 311 33.05 5.52 -9.10
C GLY A 311 33.50 4.31 -9.92
N ASN A 312 33.95 3.22 -9.31
CA ASN A 312 34.35 2.01 -10.01
C ASN A 312 33.16 1.05 -10.15
N ILE A 313 33.15 0.28 -11.24
CA ILE A 313 32.21 -0.85 -11.40
C ILE A 313 32.78 -2.07 -10.67
N VAL A 314 32.01 -2.60 -9.75
CA VAL A 314 32.34 -3.76 -8.94
C VAL A 314 31.23 -4.80 -9.03
N GLU A 315 31.56 -6.07 -8.81
CA GLU A 315 30.54 -7.12 -8.73
C GLU A 315 29.92 -7.15 -7.33
N ILE A 316 28.58 -7.19 -7.28
CA ILE A 316 27.81 -7.33 -6.06
C ILE A 316 26.86 -8.53 -6.16
N GLN A 317 26.75 -9.29 -5.09
CA GLN A 317 25.75 -10.32 -4.91
C GLN A 317 24.97 -10.06 -3.62
N GLY A 318 23.65 -10.08 -3.70
CA GLY A 318 22.81 -9.95 -2.52
C GLY A 318 23.06 -11.09 -1.54
N LYS A 319 23.09 -10.75 -0.25
CA LYS A 319 23.17 -11.71 0.84
C LYS A 319 21.98 -11.49 1.77
N GLY A 320 21.57 -12.55 2.49
CA GLY A 320 20.53 -12.45 3.48
C GLY A 320 19.14 -12.86 2.96
N ARG A 321 18.09 -12.36 3.63
CA ARG A 321 16.71 -12.84 3.49
C ARG A 321 15.87 -11.78 2.78
N HIS A 322 15.74 -11.89 1.46
CA HIS A 322 14.94 -10.99 0.64
C HIS A 322 13.66 -11.65 0.12
N ASP A 323 12.64 -10.85 -0.17
CA ASP A 323 11.41 -11.32 -0.81
C ASP A 323 11.70 -11.62 -2.29
N PRO A 324 11.42 -12.80 -2.82
CA PRO A 324 11.48 -13.04 -4.26
C PRO A 324 10.35 -12.31 -5.02
N CYS A 325 9.25 -12.04 -4.34
CA CYS A 325 8.12 -11.26 -4.83
C CYS A 325 7.49 -10.48 -3.67
N VAL A 326 7.34 -9.16 -3.82
CA VAL A 326 6.76 -8.30 -2.76
C VAL A 326 5.24 -8.21 -2.81
N VAL A 327 4.62 -8.63 -3.92
CA VAL A 327 3.22 -8.35 -4.22
C VAL A 327 2.27 -8.92 -3.16
N PRO A 328 2.42 -10.15 -2.65
CA PRO A 328 1.55 -10.68 -1.59
C PRO A 328 1.57 -9.85 -0.30
N ARG A 329 2.73 -9.27 0.03
CA ARG A 329 2.88 -8.41 1.22
C ARG A 329 2.42 -6.98 0.99
N ALA A 330 2.31 -6.56 -0.28
CA ALA A 330 1.82 -5.24 -0.64
C ALA A 330 0.30 -5.10 -0.49
N VAL A 331 -0.45 -6.20 -0.53
CA VAL A 331 -1.92 -6.20 -0.42
C VAL A 331 -2.42 -5.39 0.79
N PRO A 332 -2.06 -5.70 2.05
CA PRO A 332 -2.52 -4.90 3.19
C PRO A 332 -2.00 -3.47 3.20
N ILE A 333 -0.90 -3.17 2.50
CA ILE A 333 -0.38 -1.79 2.38
C ILE A 333 -1.26 -0.98 1.42
N VAL A 334 -1.66 -1.58 0.30
CA VAL A 334 -2.60 -0.96 -0.65
C VAL A 334 -3.93 -0.67 0.02
N GLU A 335 -4.48 -1.63 0.78
CA GLU A 335 -5.72 -1.42 1.55
C GLU A 335 -5.57 -0.32 2.60
N ALA A 336 -4.47 -0.30 3.35
CA ALA A 336 -4.21 0.70 4.38
C ALA A 336 -4.14 2.11 3.80
N MET A 337 -3.40 2.29 2.71
CA MET A 337 -3.29 3.59 2.05
C MET A 337 -4.61 4.04 1.43
N THR A 338 -5.40 3.10 0.90
CA THR A 338 -6.76 3.36 0.41
C THR A 338 -7.67 3.85 1.54
N ALA A 339 -7.65 3.15 2.69
CA ALA A 339 -8.44 3.55 3.86
C ALA A 339 -8.09 4.95 4.36
N MET A 340 -6.79 5.31 4.38
CA MET A 340 -6.36 6.64 4.78
C MET A 340 -6.89 7.73 3.84
N VAL A 341 -6.84 7.51 2.52
CA VAL A 341 -7.37 8.45 1.53
C VAL A 341 -8.88 8.62 1.69
N LEU A 342 -9.60 7.50 1.82
CA LEU A 342 -11.06 7.54 1.97
C LEU A 342 -11.50 8.19 3.27
N LEU A 343 -10.77 7.96 4.38
CA LEU A 343 -11.07 8.62 5.64
C LEU A 343 -10.82 10.13 5.56
N ASP A 344 -9.77 10.55 4.88
CA ASP A 344 -9.47 11.97 4.68
C ASP A 344 -10.61 12.65 3.91
N PHE A 345 -11.10 12.05 2.82
CA PHE A 345 -12.23 12.57 2.07
C PHE A 345 -13.57 12.48 2.82
N TYR A 346 -13.78 11.43 3.61
CA TYR A 346 -14.94 11.36 4.49
C TYR A 346 -14.99 12.55 5.45
N LEU A 347 -13.86 12.90 6.06
CA LEU A 347 -13.77 14.02 6.98
C LEU A 347 -13.92 15.38 6.27
N LEU A 348 -13.31 15.53 5.08
CA LEU A 348 -13.45 16.71 4.24
C LEU A 348 -14.92 16.89 3.82
N ASN A 349 -15.58 15.84 3.36
CA ASN A 349 -16.98 15.88 2.95
C ASN A 349 -17.89 16.31 4.12
N LYS A 350 -17.65 15.79 5.34
CA LYS A 350 -18.39 16.21 6.52
C LYS A 350 -18.28 17.71 6.86
N ALA A 351 -17.18 18.33 6.48
CA ALA A 351 -16.98 19.76 6.72
C ALA A 351 -17.78 20.65 5.75
N VAL A 352 -18.23 20.10 4.62
CA VAL A 352 -19.00 20.83 3.60
C VAL A 352 -20.45 20.34 3.49
N GLU A 353 -20.79 19.20 4.10
CA GLU A 353 -22.18 18.76 4.21
C GLU A 353 -22.99 19.73 5.06
N THR A 354 -23.94 20.41 4.47
CA THR A 354 -24.97 21.14 5.22
C THR A 354 -26.04 20.15 5.67
N ASN A 355 -26.06 19.85 6.97
CA ASN A 355 -27.14 19.05 7.58
C ASN A 355 -28.50 19.79 7.58
N ASP A 356 -28.55 20.98 7.06
CA ASP A 356 -29.73 21.83 7.02
C ASP A 356 -30.18 22.08 5.57
N ASN A 357 -31.12 21.26 5.10
CA ASN A 357 -31.79 21.47 3.81
C ASN A 357 -32.49 22.85 3.68
N SER A 358 -32.58 23.62 4.79
CA SER A 358 -33.17 24.98 4.77
C SER A 358 -32.21 26.02 4.22
N LEU A 359 -30.92 25.72 4.06
CA LEU A 359 -29.92 26.64 3.46
C LEU A 359 -29.79 26.49 1.93
N LEU A 360 -30.49 25.52 1.35
CA LEU A 360 -30.45 25.25 -0.12
C LEU A 360 -31.66 25.77 -0.87
N LEU A 361 -32.47 26.63 -0.26
CA LEU A 361 -33.63 27.31 -0.93
C LEU A 361 -33.37 28.80 -1.15
#